data_8bc723c3eaf34e94295d6c373007ea4f
#
_entry.id   8bc723c3eaf34e94295d6c373007ea4f
#
_cell.length_a   1.000
_cell.length_b   1.000
_cell.length_c   1.000
_cell.angle_alpha   90.00
_cell.angle_beta   90.00
_cell.angle_gamma   90.00
#
_symmetry.space_group_name_H-M   'P 1'
#
loop_
_entity.id
_entity.type
_entity.pdbx_description
1 polymer ?
#
loop_
_entity_poly.entity_id
_entity_poly.type
_entity_poly.pdbx_seq_one_letter_code
_entity_poly.pdbx_strand_id
1 'polypeptide(L)'
;XQXXLXLKSXSXXXIILKQASADRIITFNDSTATIHFGEGQLSSIVFDDGTVWNKAQIEANIIGRLLGTDGDDHLQADANYSVIYGLDGNDTIQGGVQNDYLYGGNGDDTLISNGGSDSLYGGSGNDTLIYGGNSPNVYTGLIGEAGNDTYIVDKALLGSLSYVHILDNTNEQNTLYLKSVSADEIILKQASADRIITFNDSTATIHFGEGLLSSIVFDDGTTWDKAQIEQHIAKTVVGTFDNDVVETATANQTYSYTLDTGADTLIFKVLDDIDNLGGNSNGEWTDFNLSENDKLDLSQLLINNNGNLQEFITVKDTQAGVVMSVDRDGSNQSTYHSQELILLTAKHYTLEDLMASNAFIH
;
A
#
# COMPACT_ATOMS: atom_id res chain seq x y z
N UNK A 1 -3.24 -41.40 15.07
CA UNK A 1 -3.25 -42.09 14.09
C UNK A 1 -2.30 -41.61 13.07
N GLN A 2 -1.77 -42.53 13.08
CA GLN A 2 -0.81 -42.23 12.00
C GLN A 2 -1.33 -42.59 10.62
N UNK A 3 -1.32 -41.75 9.72
CA UNK A 3 -1.93 -41.96 8.50
C UNK A 3 -0.86 -42.33 7.54
N UNK A 4 -0.97 -43.23 7.03
CA UNK A 4 -0.16 -43.66 5.99
C UNK A 4 -0.96 -43.62 4.76
N LEU A 5 -0.38 -43.14 3.84
CA LEU A 5 -1.00 -43.11 2.52
C LEU A 5 -0.33 -44.15 1.62
N UNK A 6 -0.82 -44.82 1.20
CA UNK A 6 -0.34 -45.76 0.43
C UNK A 6 -0.65 -45.42 -0.94
N LEU A 7 0.17 -45.36 -1.72
CA LEU A 7 0.03 -45.10 -3.18
C LEU A 7 0.33 -46.37 -3.97
N LYS A 8 -0.66 -46.99 -4.42
CA LYS A 8 -0.54 -48.23 -5.28
C LYS A 8 -0.35 -47.81 -6.73
N SER A 9 0.50 -48.61 -7.45
CA SER A 9 0.90 -48.41 -8.84
C SER A 9 1.59 -47.06 -9.10
N UNK A 10 2.33 -46.55 -8.10
CA UNK A 10 3.04 -45.30 -8.15
C UNK A 10 4.44 -45.49 -7.61
N SER A 11 5.15 -44.81 -8.21
CA SER A 11 6.52 -44.74 -7.67
C SER A 11 6.91 -43.24 -7.43
N UNK A 12 7.80 -43.13 -6.78
CA UNK A 12 8.31 -41.82 -6.44
C UNK A 12 8.62 -40.97 -7.63
N UNK A 13 8.85 -41.41 -8.58
CA UNK A 13 9.10 -40.72 -9.79
C UNK A 13 7.86 -40.38 -10.52
N UNK A 14 6.87 -40.80 -9.99
CA UNK A 14 5.64 -40.70 -10.62
C UNK A 14 4.73 -39.69 -10.02
N ILE A 15 5.21 -39.15 -9.05
CA ILE A 15 4.36 -38.13 -8.41
C ILE A 15 5.13 -36.81 -8.26
N ILE A 16 4.38 -35.70 -8.16
CA ILE A 16 4.88 -34.39 -7.77
C ILE A 16 4.13 -34.01 -6.49
N LEU A 17 4.87 -33.67 -5.45
CA LEU A 17 4.30 -33.21 -4.18
C LEU A 17 4.50 -31.69 -4.13
N LYS A 18 3.40 -30.96 -3.96
CA LYS A 18 3.40 -29.48 -3.95
C LYS A 18 2.78 -28.96 -2.66
N GLN A 19 3.15 -27.77 -2.30
CA GLN A 19 2.46 -27.02 -1.25
C GLN A 19 1.52 -25.97 -1.89
N ALA A 20 0.33 -25.83 -1.32
CA ALA A 20 -0.62 -24.81 -1.70
C ALA A 20 -1.26 -24.27 -0.41
N SER A 21 -0.73 -23.20 0.09
CA SER A 21 -1.13 -22.66 1.40
C SER A 21 -0.92 -23.75 2.49
N ALA A 22 -1.91 -24.02 3.32
CA ALA A 22 -1.82 -25.02 4.39
C ALA A 22 -1.94 -26.46 3.88
N ASP A 23 -2.25 -26.65 2.61
CA ASP A 23 -2.46 -27.99 2.05
C ASP A 23 -1.22 -28.49 1.32
N ARG A 24 -1.06 -29.80 1.34
CA ARG A 24 -0.12 -30.55 0.52
C ARG A 24 -0.90 -31.22 -0.58
N ILE A 25 -0.40 -31.16 -1.80
CA ILE A 25 -1.08 -31.71 -2.97
C ILE A 25 -0.18 -32.70 -3.69
N ILE A 26 -0.60 -33.94 -3.76
CA ILE A 26 0.07 -34.94 -4.61
C ILE A 26 -0.60 -34.86 -6.00
N THR A 27 0.19 -34.63 -7.03
CA THR A 27 -0.24 -34.74 -8.42
C THR A 27 0.50 -35.92 -9.05
N PHE A 28 -0.13 -36.53 -10.05
CA PHE A 28 0.43 -37.68 -10.74
C PHE A 28 0.86 -37.24 -12.14
N ASN A 29 2.05 -37.65 -12.55
CA ASN A 29 2.62 -37.22 -13.83
C ASN A 29 1.80 -37.64 -15.05
N ASP A 30 0.98 -38.70 -14.88
CA ASP A 30 0.20 -39.29 -15.96
C ASP A 30 -1.32 -39.10 -15.80
N SER A 31 -1.72 -38.22 -14.90
CA SER A 31 -3.16 -38.07 -14.56
C SER A 31 -3.44 -36.64 -14.09
N THR A 32 -4.67 -36.21 -14.24
CA THR A 32 -5.16 -34.94 -13.68
C THR A 32 -5.68 -35.11 -12.25
N ALA A 33 -5.65 -36.34 -11.70
CA ALA A 33 -6.06 -36.58 -10.31
C ALA A 33 -5.13 -35.95 -9.33
N THR A 34 -5.67 -35.50 -8.21
CA THR A 34 -4.91 -34.92 -7.11
C THR A 34 -5.37 -35.50 -5.78
N ILE A 35 -4.44 -35.57 -4.82
CA ILE A 35 -4.75 -35.92 -3.43
C ILE A 35 -4.33 -34.73 -2.58
N HIS A 36 -5.24 -34.21 -1.77
CA HIS A 36 -5.00 -33.10 -0.86
C HIS A 36 -4.94 -33.59 0.58
N PHE A 37 -3.99 -33.07 1.36
CA PHE A 37 -3.87 -33.38 2.79
C PHE A 37 -3.23 -32.20 3.50
N GLY A 38 -3.61 -31.98 4.74
CA GLY A 38 -3.07 -30.89 5.55
C GLY A 38 -1.67 -31.18 6.07
N GLU A 39 -0.96 -30.14 6.43
CA GLU A 39 0.35 -30.24 7.03
C GLU A 39 0.30 -31.15 8.26
N GLY A 40 1.25 -32.07 8.35
CA GLY A 40 1.37 -33.00 9.49
C GLY A 40 0.32 -34.09 9.54
N GLN A 41 -0.64 -34.13 8.58
CA GLN A 41 -1.67 -35.17 8.58
C GLN A 41 -1.10 -36.57 8.28
N LEU A 42 -0.08 -36.62 7.42
CA LEU A 42 0.52 -37.89 7.05
C LEU A 42 1.82 -38.11 7.82
N SER A 43 1.98 -39.29 8.42
CA SER A 43 3.24 -39.74 9.03
C SER A 43 4.15 -40.42 8.01
N SER A 44 3.56 -40.94 6.93
CA SER A 44 4.33 -41.59 5.87
C SER A 44 3.52 -41.72 4.58
N ILE A 45 4.23 -41.76 3.46
CA ILE A 45 3.72 -42.18 2.16
C ILE A 45 4.45 -43.43 1.76
N VAL A 46 3.70 -44.47 1.41
CA VAL A 46 4.24 -45.78 1.00
C VAL A 46 3.94 -46.01 -0.48
N PHE A 47 4.95 -46.19 -1.27
CA PHE A 47 4.85 -46.41 -2.69
C PHE A 47 4.81 -47.91 -3.02
N ASP A 48 4.25 -48.26 -4.16
CA ASP A 48 4.08 -49.61 -4.60
C ASP A 48 5.43 -50.31 -4.88
N ASP A 49 6.45 -49.54 -5.18
CA ASP A 49 7.82 -50.06 -5.37
C ASP A 49 8.55 -50.34 -4.07
N GLY A 50 7.89 -50.16 -2.93
CA GLY A 50 8.46 -50.37 -1.63
C GLY A 50 9.14 -49.17 -1.01
N THR A 51 9.24 -48.07 -1.73
CA THR A 51 9.76 -46.79 -1.20
C THR A 51 8.81 -46.28 -0.10
N VAL A 52 9.40 -45.73 0.95
CA VAL A 52 8.63 -45.11 2.04
C VAL A 52 9.21 -43.74 2.30
N TRP A 53 8.36 -42.72 2.21
CA TRP A 53 8.72 -41.40 2.70
C TRP A 53 8.15 -41.23 4.11
N ASN A 54 9.01 -41.03 5.09
CA ASN A 54 8.58 -40.60 6.43
C ASN A 54 8.24 -39.10 6.41
N LYS A 55 7.81 -38.56 7.54
CA LYS A 55 7.38 -37.14 7.62
C LYS A 55 8.45 -36.20 7.09
N ALA A 56 9.72 -36.38 7.49
CA ALA A 56 10.79 -35.48 7.02
C ALA A 56 11.02 -35.59 5.52
N GLN A 57 10.93 -36.81 4.98
CA GLN A 57 11.06 -37.02 3.52
C GLN A 57 9.89 -36.46 2.75
N ILE A 58 8.67 -36.51 3.31
CA ILE A 58 7.50 -35.86 2.71
C ILE A 58 7.78 -34.36 2.57
N GLU A 59 8.18 -33.73 3.64
CA GLU A 59 8.45 -32.27 3.64
C GLU A 59 9.63 -31.94 2.71
N ALA A 60 10.67 -32.76 2.68
CA ALA A 60 11.83 -32.52 1.82
C ALA A 60 11.54 -32.71 0.32
N ASN A 61 10.45 -33.37 -0.04
CA ASN A 61 10.09 -33.61 -1.44
C ASN A 61 8.99 -32.67 -1.97
N ILE A 62 8.59 -31.68 -1.17
CA ILE A 62 7.59 -30.70 -1.63
C ILE A 62 8.25 -29.73 -2.60
N ILE A 63 7.74 -29.71 -3.81
CA ILE A 63 8.20 -28.76 -4.84
C ILE A 63 7.53 -27.39 -4.57
N GLY A 64 8.31 -26.35 -4.66
CA GLY A 64 7.86 -24.98 -4.41
C GLY A 64 8.00 -24.58 -2.94
N ARG A 65 8.73 -25.38 -2.16
CA ARG A 65 9.05 -25.06 -0.77
C ARG A 65 10.57 -25.01 -0.59
N LEU A 66 11.02 -23.98 0.08
CA LEU A 66 12.43 -23.81 0.42
C LEU A 66 12.55 -23.68 1.94
N LEU A 67 13.45 -24.43 2.54
CA LEU A 67 13.71 -24.40 3.98
C LEU A 67 15.14 -23.90 4.22
N GLY A 68 15.27 -22.96 5.13
CA GLY A 68 16.54 -22.56 5.69
C GLY A 68 17.05 -23.53 6.75
N THR A 69 17.94 -23.04 7.57
CA THR A 69 18.57 -23.77 8.68
C THR A 69 18.23 -23.08 10.00
N ASP A 70 18.90 -23.43 11.09
CA ASP A 70 18.75 -22.72 12.36
C ASP A 70 19.77 -21.57 12.50
N GLY A 71 20.31 -21.06 11.41
CA GLY A 71 21.27 -19.93 11.42
C GLY A 71 21.03 -19.02 10.23
N ASP A 72 21.67 -17.86 10.22
CA ASP A 72 21.45 -16.81 9.23
C ASP A 72 21.55 -17.33 7.79
N ASP A 73 20.46 -17.26 7.05
CA ASP A 73 20.35 -17.78 5.69
C ASP A 73 20.08 -16.67 4.66
N HIS A 74 20.38 -16.97 3.42
CA HIS A 74 20.01 -16.10 2.29
C HIS A 74 19.23 -16.96 1.29
N LEU A 75 17.91 -16.81 1.28
CA LEU A 75 16.99 -17.66 0.55
C LEU A 75 16.30 -16.88 -0.55
N GLN A 76 16.18 -17.48 -1.72
CA GLN A 76 15.51 -16.83 -2.84
C GLN A 76 14.54 -17.78 -3.55
N ALA A 77 13.33 -17.32 -3.80
CA ALA A 77 12.34 -18.04 -4.58
C ALA A 77 12.81 -18.24 -6.02
N ASP A 78 12.41 -19.34 -6.62
CA ASP A 78 12.60 -19.53 -8.05
C ASP A 78 11.51 -18.75 -8.85
N ALA A 79 11.38 -19.01 -10.13
CA ALA A 79 10.42 -18.29 -10.97
C ALA A 79 8.98 -18.77 -10.80
N ASN A 80 8.75 -19.75 -9.93
CA ASN A 80 7.43 -20.31 -9.68
C ASN A 80 6.96 -19.91 -8.28
N TYR A 81 5.69 -20.15 -8.00
CA TYR A 81 5.13 -19.99 -6.67
C TYR A 81 6.01 -20.71 -5.64
N SER A 82 6.35 -20.03 -4.55
CA SER A 82 7.20 -20.56 -3.52
C SER A 82 6.62 -20.37 -2.13
N VAL A 83 6.94 -21.31 -1.25
CA VAL A 83 6.77 -21.15 0.20
C VAL A 83 8.15 -21.29 0.82
N ILE A 84 8.60 -20.23 1.48
CA ILE A 84 9.96 -20.17 2.04
C ILE A 84 9.86 -20.02 3.55
N TYR A 85 10.66 -20.81 4.28
CA TYR A 85 10.79 -20.72 5.74
C TYR A 85 12.26 -20.47 6.07
N GLY A 86 12.54 -19.36 6.77
CA GLY A 86 13.88 -19.09 7.32
C GLY A 86 14.20 -20.04 8.47
N LEU A 87 13.36 -20.11 9.46
CA LEU A 87 13.40 -20.91 10.71
C LEU A 87 13.98 -20.10 11.86
N ASP A 88 15.18 -20.43 12.37
CA ASP A 88 15.89 -19.63 13.37
C ASP A 88 17.06 -18.90 12.68
N GLY A 89 17.42 -17.74 13.17
CA GLY A 89 18.53 -16.97 12.62
C GLY A 89 18.03 -15.65 12.03
N ASN A 90 18.95 -14.77 11.65
CA ASN A 90 18.58 -13.51 11.00
C ASN A 90 18.66 -13.71 9.48
N ASP A 91 17.52 -13.98 8.88
CA ASP A 91 17.46 -14.45 7.52
C ASP A 91 17.20 -13.31 6.52
N THR A 92 17.63 -13.49 5.29
CA THR A 92 17.23 -12.67 4.16
C THR A 92 16.48 -13.54 3.17
N ILE A 93 15.20 -13.25 2.98
CA ILE A 93 14.30 -14.05 2.16
C ILE A 93 13.74 -13.18 1.03
N GLN A 94 13.94 -13.60 -0.20
CA GLN A 94 13.48 -12.86 -1.36
C GLN A 94 12.50 -13.70 -2.17
N GLY A 95 11.31 -13.17 -2.40
CA GLY A 95 10.29 -13.79 -3.24
C GLY A 95 10.66 -13.76 -4.72
N GLY A 96 9.83 -14.39 -5.54
CA GLY A 96 9.98 -14.48 -6.98
C GLY A 96 9.10 -13.49 -7.74
N VAL A 97 8.59 -13.92 -8.90
CA VAL A 97 7.69 -13.10 -9.71
C VAL A 97 6.24 -13.58 -9.62
N GLN A 98 6.00 -14.68 -8.90
CA GLN A 98 4.68 -15.25 -8.68
C GLN A 98 4.24 -14.96 -7.24
N ASN A 99 3.09 -15.49 -6.87
CA ASN A 99 2.56 -15.30 -5.52
C ASN A 99 3.33 -16.18 -4.54
N ASP A 100 3.94 -15.58 -3.53
CA ASP A 100 4.81 -16.26 -2.58
C ASP A 100 4.30 -16.14 -1.14
N TYR A 101 4.67 -17.10 -0.31
CA TYR A 101 4.51 -17.07 1.13
C TYR A 101 5.91 -17.14 1.76
N LEU A 102 6.32 -16.07 2.42
CA LEU A 102 7.65 -15.96 3.02
C LEU A 102 7.50 -15.90 4.53
N TYR A 103 8.17 -16.78 5.23
CA TYR A 103 8.17 -16.86 6.69
C TYR A 103 9.60 -16.69 7.20
N GLY A 104 9.86 -15.61 7.93
CA GLY A 104 11.16 -15.39 8.58
C GLY A 104 11.37 -16.44 9.66
N GLY A 105 10.73 -16.28 10.78
CA GLY A 105 10.77 -17.26 11.85
C GLY A 105 11.16 -16.66 13.19
N ASN A 106 12.27 -17.11 13.77
CA ASN A 106 12.83 -16.46 14.96
C ASN A 106 14.12 -15.75 14.58
N GLY A 107 14.21 -14.48 14.89
CA GLY A 107 15.39 -13.66 14.59
C GLY A 107 14.99 -12.37 13.92
N ASP A 108 15.93 -11.47 13.68
CA ASP A 108 15.65 -10.21 13.00
C ASP A 108 15.81 -10.43 11.49
N ASP A 109 14.68 -10.64 10.81
CA ASP A 109 14.64 -11.09 9.42
C ASP A 109 14.45 -9.98 8.43
N THR A 110 14.85 -10.18 7.18
CA THR A 110 14.57 -9.28 6.05
C THR A 110 13.83 -10.06 4.95
N LEU A 111 12.58 -9.68 4.71
CA LEU A 111 11.71 -10.33 3.74
C LEU A 111 11.37 -9.35 2.61
N ILE A 112 11.54 -9.77 1.35
CA ILE A 112 11.32 -8.92 0.17
C ILE A 112 10.32 -9.62 -0.75
N SER A 113 9.18 -8.96 -1.04
CA SER A 113 8.11 -9.60 -1.82
C SER A 113 8.43 -9.79 -3.30
N ASN A 114 8.99 -8.79 -3.95
CA ASN A 114 9.16 -8.75 -5.41
C ASN A 114 7.82 -8.75 -6.15
N GLY A 115 7.63 -9.54 -7.21
CA GLY A 115 6.40 -9.52 -8.02
C GLY A 115 5.38 -10.54 -7.56
N GLY A 116 4.11 -10.31 -7.90
CA GLY A 116 3.03 -11.20 -7.49
C GLY A 116 2.25 -10.68 -6.30
N SER A 117 1.27 -11.46 -5.87
CA SER A 117 0.51 -11.18 -4.64
C SER A 117 1.08 -12.03 -3.52
N ASP A 118 1.82 -11.41 -2.63
CA ASP A 118 2.66 -12.10 -1.66
C ASP A 118 2.15 -11.93 -0.24
N SER A 119 2.56 -12.85 0.64
CA SER A 119 2.32 -12.74 2.09
C SER A 119 3.64 -12.96 2.81
N LEU A 120 4.09 -11.93 3.51
CA LEU A 120 5.35 -11.92 4.26
C LEU A 120 5.03 -11.97 5.74
N TYR A 121 5.59 -12.94 6.43
CA TYR A 121 5.44 -13.14 7.88
C TYR A 121 6.81 -13.03 8.52
N GLY A 122 7.04 -11.95 9.27
CA GLY A 122 8.31 -11.74 9.96
C GLY A 122 8.54 -12.84 10.98
N GLY A 123 7.75 -12.84 12.03
CA GLY A 123 7.82 -13.87 13.06
C GLY A 123 8.12 -13.31 14.43
N SER A 124 9.22 -13.72 15.02
CA SER A 124 9.68 -13.20 16.31
C SER A 124 11.01 -12.49 16.14
N GLY A 125 11.06 -11.24 16.45
CA GLY A 125 12.26 -10.42 16.29
C GLY A 125 11.90 -9.05 15.73
N ASN A 126 12.89 -8.24 15.40
CA ASN A 126 12.62 -6.93 14.80
C ASN A 126 12.85 -7.06 13.29
N ASP A 127 11.78 -7.29 12.58
CA ASP A 127 11.84 -7.70 11.18
C ASP A 127 11.78 -6.52 10.23
N THR A 128 12.30 -6.71 9.02
CA THR A 128 12.19 -5.74 7.93
C THR A 128 11.44 -6.38 6.77
N LEU A 129 10.23 -5.88 6.51
CA LEU A 129 9.35 -6.39 5.46
C LEU A 129 9.27 -5.36 4.34
N ILE A 130 9.69 -5.75 3.13
CA ILE A 130 9.88 -4.83 2.00
C ILE A 130 8.94 -5.20 0.86
N TYR A 131 8.09 -4.24 0.48
CA TYR A 131 7.33 -4.35 -0.76
C TYR A 131 8.30 -4.14 -1.93
N GLY A 132 8.60 -5.19 -2.65
CA GLY A 132 9.51 -5.16 -3.80
C GLY A 132 8.81 -5.30 -5.14
N GLY A 133 7.48 -5.24 -5.14
CA GLY A 133 6.68 -5.51 -6.32
C GLY A 133 6.81 -4.44 -7.41
N ASN A 134 6.51 -4.85 -8.61
CA ASN A 134 6.36 -3.97 -9.77
C ASN A 134 5.31 -4.59 -10.70
N SER A 135 4.27 -5.17 -10.09
CA SER A 135 3.16 -5.79 -10.83
C SER A 135 1.89 -5.00 -10.58
N PRO A 136 1.11 -4.72 -11.62
CA PRO A 136 -0.17 -4.05 -11.41
C PRO A 136 -1.18 -4.98 -10.75
N ASN A 137 -2.09 -4.40 -9.97
CA ASN A 137 -3.25 -5.11 -9.43
C ASN A 137 -2.90 -6.27 -8.50
N VAL A 138 -1.90 -6.07 -7.62
CA VAL A 138 -1.49 -7.11 -6.68
C VAL A 138 -1.90 -6.76 -5.25
N TYR A 139 -2.15 -7.80 -4.47
CA TYR A 139 -2.33 -7.72 -3.02
C TYR A 139 -1.04 -8.22 -2.36
N THR A 140 -0.48 -7.45 -1.45
CA THR A 140 0.67 -7.90 -0.66
C THR A 140 0.38 -7.67 0.81
N GLY A 141 0.47 -8.75 1.59
CA GLY A 141 0.39 -8.68 3.05
C GLY A 141 1.78 -8.61 3.66
N LEU A 142 1.99 -7.63 4.52
CA LEU A 142 3.21 -7.47 5.30
C LEU A 142 2.82 -7.66 6.76
N ILE A 143 3.20 -8.80 7.35
CA ILE A 143 2.77 -9.23 8.67
C ILE A 143 4.00 -9.36 9.57
N GLY A 144 4.23 -8.39 10.48
CA GLY A 144 5.42 -8.37 11.35
C GLY A 144 5.38 -9.47 12.39
N GLU A 145 4.26 -9.62 13.05
CA GLU A 145 3.98 -10.53 14.17
C GLU A 145 4.54 -10.01 15.49
N ALA A 146 5.74 -10.39 15.93
CA ALA A 146 6.19 -10.05 17.30
C ALA A 146 7.53 -9.33 17.30
N GLY A 147 7.54 -8.06 17.65
CA GLY A 147 8.75 -7.25 17.70
C GLY A 147 8.51 -5.82 17.25
N ASN A 148 9.59 -5.08 17.06
CA ASN A 148 9.49 -3.72 16.56
C ASN A 148 9.88 -3.73 15.08
N ASP A 149 8.88 -3.78 14.22
CA ASP A 149 9.08 -4.13 12.84
C ASP A 149 9.17 -2.90 11.93
N THR A 150 9.85 -3.08 10.82
CA THR A 150 10.06 -2.06 9.81
C THR A 150 9.40 -2.49 8.50
N TYR A 151 8.49 -1.67 8.02
CA TYR A 151 7.82 -1.87 6.73
C TYR A 151 8.38 -0.87 5.75
N ILE A 152 8.80 -1.32 4.57
CA ILE A 152 9.34 -0.44 3.54
C ILE A 152 8.48 -0.58 2.28
N VAL A 153 7.86 0.53 1.87
CA VAL A 153 7.06 0.58 0.64
C VAL A 153 7.60 1.72 -0.22
N ASP A 154 8.10 1.39 -1.39
CA ASP A 154 8.53 2.38 -2.37
C ASP A 154 7.36 2.67 -3.31
N LYS A 155 6.84 3.89 -3.26
CA LYS A 155 5.71 4.32 -4.09
C LYS A 155 6.00 4.13 -5.57
N ALA A 156 7.25 4.28 -6.00
CA ALA A 156 7.64 4.11 -7.40
C ALA A 156 7.46 2.66 -7.90
N LEU A 157 7.36 1.69 -6.97
CA LEU A 157 7.15 0.28 -7.30
C LEU A 157 5.66 -0.13 -7.23
N LEU A 158 4.79 0.73 -6.71
CA LEU A 158 3.36 0.40 -6.61
C LEU A 158 2.70 0.46 -7.99
N GLY A 159 2.10 -0.62 -8.40
CA GLY A 159 1.26 -0.65 -9.59
C GLY A 159 -0.07 0.08 -9.36
N SER A 160 -0.79 0.36 -10.43
CA SER A 160 -1.96 1.24 -10.39
C SER A 160 -3.08 0.81 -9.45
N LEU A 161 -3.24 -0.50 -9.22
CA LEU A 161 -4.26 -1.00 -8.30
C LEU A 161 -3.64 -1.87 -7.20
N SER A 162 -2.38 -1.60 -6.85
CA SER A 162 -1.71 -2.34 -5.78
C SER A 162 -2.36 -2.04 -4.44
N TYR A 163 -2.51 -3.07 -3.65
CA TYR A 163 -3.07 -3.01 -2.30
C TYR A 163 -2.06 -3.63 -1.35
N VAL A 164 -1.43 -2.81 -0.53
CA VAL A 164 -0.51 -3.29 0.51
C VAL A 164 -1.24 -3.27 1.84
N HIS A 165 -1.21 -4.37 2.56
CA HIS A 165 -1.85 -4.47 3.87
C HIS A 165 -0.80 -4.79 4.93
N ILE A 166 -0.59 -3.86 5.85
CA ILE A 166 0.32 -4.03 6.98
C ILE A 166 -0.49 -4.54 8.17
N LEU A 167 -0.09 -5.67 8.70
CA LEU A 167 -0.75 -6.33 9.82
C LEU A 167 0.27 -6.60 10.93
N ASP A 168 -0.08 -6.26 12.17
CA ASP A 168 0.87 -6.40 13.26
C ASP A 168 0.18 -6.18 14.61
N ASN A 169 0.95 -6.27 15.67
CA ASN A 169 0.50 -5.98 17.03
C ASN A 169 0.55 -4.48 17.33
N THR A 170 -0.40 -3.98 18.11
CA THR A 170 -0.56 -2.53 18.34
C THR A 170 0.31 -1.96 19.46
N ASN A 171 1.00 -2.81 20.21
CA ASN A 171 1.76 -2.37 21.39
C ASN A 171 3.28 -2.33 21.14
N GLU A 172 3.70 -2.40 19.91
CA GLU A 172 5.09 -2.44 19.48
C GLU A 172 5.48 -1.13 18.79
N GLN A 173 6.78 -0.95 18.54
CA GLN A 173 7.30 0.30 17.97
C GLN A 173 7.54 0.13 16.46
N ASN A 174 6.46 -0.11 15.72
CA ASN A 174 6.53 -0.40 14.29
C ASN A 174 6.67 0.86 13.46
N THR A 175 7.48 0.79 12.41
CA THR A 175 7.77 1.94 11.54
C THR A 175 7.49 1.63 10.08
N LEU A 176 6.79 2.53 9.39
CA LEU A 176 6.62 2.48 7.94
C LEU A 176 7.53 3.51 7.27
N TYR A 177 8.40 3.05 6.39
CA TYR A 177 9.20 3.92 5.51
C TYR A 177 8.52 4.00 4.15
N LEU A 178 8.08 5.21 3.78
CA LEU A 178 7.49 5.50 2.48
C LEU A 178 8.54 6.17 1.59
N LYS A 179 9.00 5.44 0.59
CA LYS A 179 10.02 5.94 -0.34
C LYS A 179 9.38 6.51 -1.60
N SER A 180 10.09 7.42 -2.25
CA SER A 180 9.69 8.07 -3.51
C SER A 180 8.38 8.85 -3.38
N VAL A 181 8.10 9.38 -2.19
CA VAL A 181 6.89 10.19 -1.93
C VAL A 181 7.14 11.07 -0.72
N SER A 182 6.61 12.28 -0.76
CA SER A 182 6.64 13.22 0.37
C SER A 182 5.28 13.23 1.08
N ALA A 183 5.26 13.81 2.26
CA ALA A 183 4.07 13.80 3.13
C ALA A 183 2.87 14.55 2.52
N ASP A 184 3.12 15.53 1.67
CA ASP A 184 2.06 16.30 1.02
C ASP A 184 1.49 15.62 -0.25
N GLU A 185 2.08 14.51 -0.66
CA GLU A 185 1.60 13.75 -1.82
C GLU A 185 0.65 12.62 -1.44
N ILE A 186 0.33 12.49 -0.16
CA ILE A 186 -0.59 11.44 0.32
C ILE A 186 -1.79 12.04 1.04
N ILE A 187 -2.87 11.27 1.08
CA ILE A 187 -4.01 11.55 1.95
C ILE A 187 -4.18 10.33 2.86
N LEU A 188 -4.14 10.57 4.16
CA LEU A 188 -4.36 9.51 5.15
C LEU A 188 -5.83 9.54 5.57
N LYS A 189 -6.54 8.44 5.35
CA LYS A 189 -7.97 8.31 5.60
C LYS A 189 -8.23 7.29 6.71
N GLN A 190 -9.43 7.38 7.28
CA GLN A 190 -9.91 6.37 8.22
C GLN A 190 -11.11 5.62 7.61
N ALA A 191 -11.09 4.30 7.71
CA ALA A 191 -12.21 3.45 7.31
C ALA A 191 -12.42 2.39 8.39
N SER A 192 -13.37 2.63 9.28
CA SER A 192 -13.59 1.79 10.47
C SER A 192 -12.34 1.79 11.36
N ALA A 193 -11.74 0.62 11.59
CA ALA A 193 -10.50 0.50 12.39
C ALA A 193 -9.23 0.64 11.56
N ASP A 194 -9.35 0.73 10.24
CA ASP A 194 -8.18 0.83 9.37
C ASP A 194 -7.82 2.28 9.09
N ARG A 195 -6.53 2.49 8.87
CA ARG A 195 -5.95 3.69 8.29
C ARG A 195 -5.54 3.37 6.87
N ILE A 196 -5.85 4.26 5.94
CA ILE A 196 -5.61 4.04 4.50
C ILE A 196 -4.81 5.21 3.96
N ILE A 197 -3.61 4.92 3.46
CA ILE A 197 -2.83 5.89 2.70
C ILE A 197 -3.26 5.77 1.23
N THR A 198 -3.67 6.89 0.65
CA THR A 198 -3.91 7.05 -0.78
C THR A 198 -2.94 8.09 -1.32
N PHE A 199 -2.67 8.03 -2.61
CA PHE A 199 -1.70 8.90 -3.27
C PHE A 199 -2.40 9.84 -4.23
N ASN A 200 -1.94 11.08 -4.33
CA ASN A 200 -2.57 12.08 -5.19
C ASN A 200 -2.47 11.72 -6.68
N ASP A 201 -1.53 10.87 -7.06
CA ASP A 201 -1.27 10.55 -8.46
C ASP A 201 -1.46 9.07 -8.82
N SER A 202 -1.97 8.26 -7.89
CA SER A 202 -2.09 6.80 -8.07
C SER A 202 -3.34 6.28 -7.37
N THR A 203 -3.87 5.16 -7.85
CA THR A 203 -4.99 4.47 -7.20
C THR A 203 -4.53 3.33 -6.28
N ALA A 204 -3.22 3.14 -6.13
CA ALA A 204 -2.67 2.20 -5.15
C ALA A 204 -3.02 2.64 -3.73
N THR A 205 -3.12 1.68 -2.81
CA THR A 205 -3.40 1.99 -1.40
C THR A 205 -2.53 1.16 -0.46
N ILE A 206 -2.24 1.75 0.71
CA ILE A 206 -1.60 1.03 1.82
C ILE A 206 -2.57 1.09 3.01
N HIS A 207 -2.87 -0.05 3.58
CA HIS A 207 -3.79 -0.21 4.70
C HIS A 207 -3.04 -0.69 5.94
N PHE A 208 -3.40 -0.16 7.11
CA PHE A 208 -2.86 -0.61 8.40
C PHE A 208 -3.87 -0.34 9.52
N GLY A 209 -3.79 -1.09 10.60
CA GLY A 209 -4.71 -0.96 11.73
C GLY A 209 -4.45 0.29 12.57
N GLU A 210 -5.49 0.78 13.25
CA GLU A 210 -5.38 1.88 14.20
C GLU A 210 -4.34 1.55 15.28
N GLY A 211 -3.39 2.48 15.48
CA GLY A 211 -2.38 2.34 16.52
C GLY A 211 -1.25 1.38 16.23
N LEU A 212 -1.27 0.75 15.06
CA LEU A 212 -0.27 -0.25 14.67
C LEU A 212 1.11 0.38 14.45
N LEU A 213 1.15 1.55 13.80
CA LEU A 213 2.43 2.22 13.52
C LEU A 213 2.77 3.26 14.58
N SER A 214 4.01 3.22 15.04
CA SER A 214 4.60 4.24 15.91
C SER A 214 5.11 5.42 15.12
N SER A 215 5.49 5.20 13.86
CA SER A 215 5.95 6.29 12.99
C SER A 215 5.80 5.96 11.51
N ILE A 216 5.65 7.02 10.71
CA ILE A 216 5.79 6.97 9.24
C ILE A 216 6.94 7.92 8.88
N VAL A 217 7.89 7.44 8.09
CA VAL A 217 9.07 8.19 7.66
C VAL A 217 9.01 8.34 6.14
N PHE A 218 9.08 9.57 5.66
CA PHE A 218 9.00 9.89 4.23
C PHE A 218 10.39 10.09 3.61
N ASP A 219 10.46 10.03 2.29
CA ASP A 219 11.73 10.10 1.56
C ASP A 219 12.41 11.46 1.70
N ASP A 220 11.65 12.53 1.96
CA ASP A 220 12.18 13.88 2.19
C ASP A 220 12.73 14.08 3.60
N GLY A 221 12.63 13.07 4.46
CA GLY A 221 13.06 13.12 5.85
C GLY A 221 11.98 13.52 6.84
N THR A 222 10.79 13.90 6.35
CA THR A 222 9.64 14.16 7.23
C THR A 222 9.31 12.89 8.01
N THR A 223 8.97 13.04 9.27
CA THR A 223 8.55 11.91 10.11
C THR A 223 7.27 12.27 10.86
N TRP A 224 6.28 11.41 10.78
CA TRP A 224 5.08 11.51 11.61
C TRP A 224 5.17 10.47 12.73
N ASP A 225 5.13 10.91 13.97
CA ASP A 225 4.97 10.02 15.12
C ASP A 225 3.50 9.60 15.24
N LYS A 226 3.19 8.76 16.21
CA LYS A 226 1.84 8.22 16.41
C LYS A 226 0.78 9.33 16.55
N ALA A 227 1.10 10.40 17.27
CA ALA A 227 0.17 11.52 17.46
C ALA A 227 -0.04 12.28 16.14
N GLN A 228 1.04 12.47 15.39
CA GLN A 228 0.98 13.14 14.09
C GLN A 228 0.24 12.28 13.05
N ILE A 229 0.41 10.96 13.08
CA ILE A 229 -0.36 10.04 12.21
C ILE A 229 -1.86 10.29 12.44
N GLU A 230 -2.31 10.27 13.70
CA GLU A 230 -3.72 10.49 14.02
C GLU A 230 -4.18 11.91 13.67
N GLN A 231 -3.29 12.90 13.82
CA GLN A 231 -3.61 14.29 13.47
C GLN A 231 -3.80 14.47 11.95
N HIS A 232 -3.05 13.72 11.13
CA HIS A 232 -3.10 13.86 9.67
C HIS A 232 -4.24 13.07 9.01
N ILE A 233 -5.04 12.33 9.78
CA ILE A 233 -6.21 11.65 9.22
C ILE A 233 -7.15 12.70 8.61
N ALA A 234 -7.49 12.54 7.33
CA ALA A 234 -8.35 13.47 6.63
C ALA A 234 -9.74 13.53 7.29
N LYS A 235 -10.17 14.72 7.63
CA LYS A 235 -11.51 14.96 8.15
C LYS A 235 -12.50 15.00 7.00
N THR A 236 -13.59 14.28 7.13
CA THR A 236 -14.65 14.29 6.12
C THR A 236 -15.56 15.47 6.34
N VAL A 237 -15.80 16.24 5.28
CA VAL A 237 -16.81 17.30 5.23
C VAL A 237 -17.88 16.83 4.27
N VAL A 238 -19.11 16.72 4.75
CA VAL A 238 -20.25 16.28 3.92
C VAL A 238 -21.19 17.47 3.75
N GLY A 239 -21.49 17.78 2.51
CA GLY A 239 -22.46 18.83 2.17
C GLY A 239 -23.87 18.31 2.12
N THR A 240 -24.71 19.04 1.40
CA THR A 240 -26.13 18.76 1.24
C THR A 240 -26.47 18.64 -0.25
N PHE A 241 -27.75 18.47 -0.57
CA PHE A 241 -28.21 18.50 -1.97
C PHE A 241 -28.46 19.92 -2.50
N ASP A 242 -28.18 20.94 -1.70
CA ASP A 242 -28.28 22.35 -2.07
C ASP A 242 -26.87 22.92 -2.35
N ASN A 243 -26.81 24.16 -2.79
CA ASN A 243 -25.53 24.83 -3.05
C ASN A 243 -24.79 25.09 -1.74
N ASP A 244 -23.69 24.44 -1.53
CA ASP A 244 -22.88 24.58 -0.33
C ASP A 244 -21.71 25.54 -0.54
N VAL A 245 -21.33 26.26 0.50
CA VAL A 245 -20.15 27.11 0.52
C VAL A 245 -19.30 26.69 1.73
N VAL A 246 -18.17 26.09 1.46
CA VAL A 246 -17.30 25.52 2.49
C VAL A 246 -15.95 26.23 2.48
N GLU A 247 -15.46 26.64 3.64
CA GLU A 247 -14.14 27.26 3.78
C GLU A 247 -13.14 26.23 4.31
N THR A 248 -11.94 26.20 3.74
CA THR A 248 -10.83 25.42 4.31
C THR A 248 -10.44 26.08 5.64
N ALA A 249 -10.45 25.30 6.70
CA ALA A 249 -10.57 25.89 8.03
C ALA A 249 -9.29 25.91 8.86
N THR A 250 -8.38 24.96 8.70
CA THR A 250 -7.22 24.85 9.60
C THR A 250 -5.96 24.41 8.84
N ALA A 251 -4.85 25.01 9.22
CA ALA A 251 -3.54 24.61 8.72
C ALA A 251 -3.18 23.20 9.22
N ASN A 252 -2.44 22.47 8.41
CA ASN A 252 -1.91 21.15 8.76
C ASN A 252 -3.01 20.12 9.04
N GLN A 253 -4.17 20.28 8.40
CA GLN A 253 -5.26 19.31 8.49
C GLN A 253 -5.76 19.00 7.09
N THR A 254 -5.67 17.74 6.71
CA THR A 254 -6.20 17.26 5.43
C THR A 254 -7.72 17.07 5.53
N TYR A 255 -8.41 17.36 4.45
CA TYR A 255 -9.88 17.20 4.38
C TYR A 255 -10.27 16.41 3.13
N SER A 256 -11.30 15.59 3.29
CA SER A 256 -11.99 14.93 2.18
C SER A 256 -13.38 15.54 2.09
N TYR A 257 -13.65 16.26 1.00
CA TYR A 257 -14.92 16.94 0.77
C TYR A 257 -15.82 16.08 -0.12
N THR A 258 -17.05 15.89 0.32
CA THR A 258 -18.13 15.28 -0.47
C THR A 258 -19.33 16.22 -0.31
N LEU A 259 -19.52 17.13 -1.27
CA LEU A 259 -20.50 18.20 -1.11
C LEU A 259 -21.86 17.85 -1.73
N ASP A 260 -21.96 16.67 -2.33
CA ASP A 260 -23.17 16.09 -2.92
C ASP A 260 -23.57 16.83 -4.20
N THR A 261 -24.85 17.10 -4.42
CA THR A 261 -25.31 17.79 -5.65
C THR A 261 -25.62 19.24 -5.36
N GLY A 262 -25.32 20.09 -6.30
CA GLY A 262 -25.52 21.52 -6.12
C GLY A 262 -24.48 22.28 -6.93
N ALA A 263 -24.52 23.60 -6.83
CA ALA A 263 -23.44 24.45 -7.33
C ALA A 263 -22.58 24.84 -6.12
N ASP A 264 -21.61 24.00 -5.81
CA ASP A 264 -20.88 24.09 -4.56
C ASP A 264 -19.62 24.95 -4.72
N THR A 265 -19.16 25.53 -3.62
CA THR A 265 -17.97 26.37 -3.63
C THR A 265 -17.05 26.00 -2.47
N LEU A 266 -15.81 25.66 -2.80
CA LEU A 266 -14.77 25.44 -1.79
C LEU A 266 -13.85 26.66 -1.80
N ILE A 267 -13.78 27.37 -0.66
CA ILE A 267 -13.00 28.60 -0.49
C ILE A 267 -11.68 28.28 0.19
N PHE A 268 -10.58 28.54 -0.48
CA PHE A 268 -9.24 28.32 0.06
C PHE A 268 -8.73 29.59 0.73
N LYS A 269 -8.28 29.45 1.97
CA LYS A 269 -7.79 30.56 2.78
C LYS A 269 -6.28 30.46 3.00
N VAL A 270 -5.65 31.60 3.20
CA VAL A 270 -4.30 31.65 3.75
C VAL A 270 -4.42 31.36 5.25
N LEU A 271 -3.91 30.21 5.66
CA LEU A 271 -4.07 29.76 7.05
C LEU A 271 -2.88 30.13 7.94
N ASP A 272 -1.69 30.29 7.36
CA ASP A 272 -0.49 30.66 8.11
C ASP A 272 0.49 31.40 7.20
N ASP A 273 0.85 32.61 7.57
CA ASP A 273 1.81 33.44 6.82
C ASP A 273 3.25 32.91 6.91
N ILE A 274 3.55 32.08 7.89
CA ILE A 274 4.87 31.47 8.00
C ILE A 274 5.05 30.37 6.96
N ASP A 275 3.95 29.86 6.47
CA ASP A 275 3.97 28.74 5.55
C ASP A 275 4.26 29.25 4.12
N ASN A 276 5.51 29.13 3.72
CA ASN A 276 5.93 29.41 2.35
C ASN A 276 5.26 28.45 1.35
N LEU A 277 4.53 27.48 1.86
CA LEU A 277 3.87 26.45 1.08
C LEU A 277 2.41 26.81 0.75
N GLY A 278 1.93 27.98 1.18
CA GLY A 278 0.60 28.44 0.82
C GLY A 278 -0.48 28.26 1.86
N GLY A 279 -0.19 27.57 2.94
CA GLY A 279 -1.02 27.55 4.13
C GLY A 279 -2.21 26.60 4.13
N ASN A 280 -2.52 25.95 3.02
CA ASN A 280 -3.62 24.99 2.96
C ASN A 280 -3.06 23.57 2.90
N SER A 281 -3.67 22.70 3.66
CA SER A 281 -3.29 21.29 3.63
C SER A 281 -3.78 20.63 2.35
N ASN A 282 -3.08 19.64 1.95
CA ASN A 282 -3.48 18.75 0.89
C ASN A 282 -4.83 18.10 1.22
N GLY A 283 -5.70 17.97 0.23
CA GLY A 283 -7.02 17.38 0.44
C GLY A 283 -7.61 16.87 -0.86
N GLU A 284 -8.83 16.36 -0.76
CA GLU A 284 -9.54 15.89 -1.96
C GLU A 284 -10.99 16.39 -1.98
N TRP A 285 -11.52 16.55 -3.19
CA TRP A 285 -12.97 16.80 -3.41
C TRP A 285 -13.47 15.62 -4.25
N THR A 286 -14.29 14.77 -3.65
CA THR A 286 -14.63 13.46 -4.21
C THR A 286 -15.71 13.50 -5.28
N ASP A 287 -16.55 14.56 -5.28
CA ASP A 287 -17.68 14.66 -6.19
C ASP A 287 -17.70 15.93 -7.05
N PHE A 288 -16.62 16.73 -7.04
CA PHE A 288 -16.51 17.97 -7.85
C PHE A 288 -17.03 17.73 -9.28
N ASN A 289 -17.89 18.67 -9.76
CA ASN A 289 -18.59 18.46 -11.02
C ASN A 289 -18.84 19.80 -11.75
N LEU A 290 -18.14 20.01 -12.85
CA LEU A 290 -18.28 21.21 -13.66
C LEU A 290 -19.72 21.43 -14.20
N SER A 291 -20.45 20.32 -14.44
CA SER A 291 -21.83 20.46 -14.96
C SER A 291 -22.83 20.95 -13.90
N GLU A 292 -22.44 20.91 -12.64
CA GLU A 292 -23.23 21.46 -11.53
C GLU A 292 -22.82 22.88 -11.16
N ASN A 293 -21.78 23.39 -11.81
CA ASN A 293 -21.17 24.71 -11.59
C ASN A 293 -20.38 24.81 -10.29
N ASP A 294 -19.74 23.72 -9.87
CA ASP A 294 -18.86 23.73 -8.71
C ASP A 294 -17.69 24.69 -8.92
N LYS A 295 -17.23 25.30 -7.84
CA LYS A 295 -16.22 26.36 -7.86
C LYS A 295 -15.10 26.12 -6.86
N LEU A 296 -13.91 26.53 -7.27
CA LEU A 296 -12.72 26.60 -6.43
C LEU A 296 -12.40 28.09 -6.22
N ASP A 297 -12.62 28.60 -5.02
CA ASP A 297 -12.40 30.02 -4.73
C ASP A 297 -10.97 30.24 -4.21
N LEU A 298 -10.16 30.82 -5.05
CA LEU A 298 -8.74 31.10 -4.78
C LEU A 298 -8.51 32.59 -4.47
N SER A 299 -9.57 33.38 -4.34
CA SER A 299 -9.47 34.85 -4.23
C SER A 299 -8.66 35.28 -3.01
N GLN A 300 -8.59 34.44 -1.97
CA GLN A 300 -7.82 34.74 -0.76
C GLN A 300 -6.39 34.24 -0.83
N LEU A 301 -6.06 33.34 -1.78
CA LEU A 301 -4.70 32.79 -1.89
C LEU A 301 -3.80 33.61 -2.80
N LEU A 302 -4.32 34.05 -3.95
CA LEU A 302 -3.48 34.59 -5.01
C LEU A 302 -3.06 36.03 -4.70
N ILE A 303 -1.76 36.31 -4.86
CA ILE A 303 -1.15 37.61 -4.56
C ILE A 303 -0.91 38.34 -5.88
N ASN A 304 -1.41 39.58 -5.97
CA ASN A 304 -1.24 40.42 -7.15
C ASN A 304 -1.74 39.77 -8.45
N ASN A 305 -2.80 38.98 -8.34
CA ASN A 305 -3.40 38.30 -9.48
C ASN A 305 -3.85 39.30 -10.53
N ASN A 306 -3.30 39.18 -11.73
CA ASN A 306 -3.62 40.07 -12.88
C ASN A 306 -4.67 39.46 -13.80
N GLY A 307 -5.30 38.38 -13.39
CA GLY A 307 -6.28 37.66 -14.17
C GLY A 307 -5.70 36.55 -15.06
N ASN A 308 -4.38 36.37 -15.08
CA ASN A 308 -3.74 35.32 -15.87
C ASN A 308 -3.47 34.10 -14.97
N LEU A 309 -4.51 33.31 -14.74
CA LEU A 309 -4.43 32.16 -13.82
C LEU A 309 -3.37 31.14 -14.22
N GLN A 310 -2.98 31.07 -15.49
CA GLN A 310 -1.96 30.13 -15.94
C GLN A 310 -0.58 30.39 -15.32
N GLU A 311 -0.36 31.58 -14.76
CA GLU A 311 0.87 31.89 -14.04
C GLU A 311 0.83 31.37 -12.59
N PHE A 312 -0.36 31.07 -12.07
CA PHE A 312 -0.58 30.73 -10.67
C PHE A 312 -0.99 29.27 -10.46
N ILE A 313 -1.64 28.66 -11.44
CA ILE A 313 -2.27 27.34 -11.29
C ILE A 313 -1.66 26.35 -12.26
N THR A 314 -1.30 25.19 -11.72
CA THR A 314 -0.89 24.01 -12.51
C THR A 314 -1.90 22.90 -12.27
N VAL A 315 -2.27 22.20 -13.34
CA VAL A 315 -3.21 21.08 -13.29
C VAL A 315 -2.50 19.85 -13.88
N LYS A 316 -2.48 18.78 -13.11
CA LYS A 316 -1.85 17.52 -13.52
C LYS A 316 -2.90 16.41 -13.50
N ASP A 317 -3.15 15.78 -14.64
CA ASP A 317 -4.05 14.63 -14.72
C ASP A 317 -3.31 13.37 -14.26
N THR A 318 -3.90 12.64 -13.34
CA THR A 318 -3.31 11.44 -12.73
C THR A 318 -4.31 10.28 -12.75
N GLN A 319 -3.87 9.12 -12.31
CA GLN A 319 -4.75 7.96 -12.16
C GLN A 319 -5.85 8.17 -11.10
N ALA A 320 -5.54 8.93 -10.06
CA ALA A 320 -6.49 9.20 -8.97
C ALA A 320 -7.49 10.31 -9.34
N GLY A 321 -7.14 11.13 -10.30
CA GLY A 321 -7.95 12.29 -10.71
C GLY A 321 -7.05 13.47 -11.10
N VAL A 322 -7.58 14.67 -10.93
CA VAL A 322 -6.85 15.90 -11.27
C VAL A 322 -6.25 16.51 -10.01
N VAL A 323 -4.92 16.60 -9.98
CA VAL A 323 -4.21 17.32 -8.91
C VAL A 323 -4.05 18.77 -9.35
N MET A 324 -4.53 19.70 -8.53
CA MET A 324 -4.34 21.12 -8.76
C MET A 324 -3.30 21.67 -7.78
N SER A 325 -2.33 22.37 -8.31
CA SER A 325 -1.29 23.04 -7.52
C SER A 325 -1.37 24.54 -7.72
N VAL A 326 -1.04 25.30 -6.70
CA VAL A 326 -1.10 26.77 -6.73
C VAL A 326 0.24 27.35 -6.30
N ASP A 327 0.73 28.29 -7.07
CA ASP A 327 1.85 29.17 -6.75
C ASP A 327 1.25 30.55 -6.43
N ARG A 328 1.31 30.98 -5.19
CA ARG A 328 0.55 32.14 -4.72
C ARG A 328 0.98 33.46 -5.35
N ASP A 329 2.26 33.63 -5.67
CA ASP A 329 2.75 34.87 -6.29
C ASP A 329 3.09 34.70 -7.78
N GLY A 330 2.80 33.54 -8.33
CA GLY A 330 2.94 33.23 -9.76
C GLY A 330 4.35 32.77 -10.13
N SER A 331 4.44 32.01 -11.19
CA SER A 331 5.64 31.30 -11.61
C SER A 331 6.86 32.19 -11.91
N ASN A 332 6.66 33.50 -12.00
CA ASN A 332 7.74 34.46 -12.27
C ASN A 332 8.31 35.09 -11.00
N GLN A 333 7.81 34.73 -9.84
CA GLN A 333 8.26 35.22 -8.55
C GLN A 333 8.98 34.09 -7.79
N SER A 334 9.48 34.40 -6.61
CA SER A 334 10.27 33.42 -5.87
C SER A 334 10.00 33.42 -4.36
N THR A 335 8.94 34.10 -3.94
CA THR A 335 8.59 34.17 -2.52
C THR A 335 7.89 32.89 -2.08
N TYR A 336 7.03 32.39 -2.92
CA TYR A 336 6.30 31.15 -2.67
C TYR A 336 6.68 30.12 -3.73
N HIS A 337 6.38 28.88 -3.47
CA HIS A 337 6.61 27.77 -4.41
C HIS A 337 5.30 27.06 -4.68
N SER A 338 5.19 26.49 -5.86
CA SER A 338 3.97 25.75 -6.24
C SER A 338 3.74 24.58 -5.26
N GLN A 339 2.52 24.51 -4.74
CA GLN A 339 2.11 23.49 -3.77
C GLN A 339 0.85 22.79 -4.26
N GLU A 340 0.76 21.49 -4.04
CA GLU A 340 -0.47 20.75 -4.30
C GLU A 340 -1.55 21.24 -3.34
N LEU A 341 -2.68 21.67 -3.88
CA LEU A 341 -3.76 22.26 -3.12
C LEU A 341 -4.92 21.28 -2.92
N ILE A 342 -5.31 20.58 -3.97
CA ILE A 342 -6.44 19.67 -3.91
C ILE A 342 -6.39 18.63 -5.03
N LEU A 343 -6.87 17.42 -4.70
CA LEU A 343 -7.16 16.36 -5.67
C LEU A 343 -8.65 16.36 -5.99
N LEU A 344 -9.02 16.54 -7.25
CA LEU A 344 -10.39 16.33 -7.72
C LEU A 344 -10.51 14.87 -8.10
N THR A 345 -11.01 14.06 -7.18
CA THR A 345 -10.95 12.59 -7.25
C THR A 345 -11.76 12.05 -8.43
N ALA A 346 -11.14 11.14 -9.18
CA ALA A 346 -11.75 10.47 -10.33
C ALA A 346 -12.25 11.42 -11.43
N LYS A 347 -11.70 12.63 -11.50
CA LYS A 347 -11.99 13.61 -12.56
C LYS A 347 -10.76 13.74 -13.46
N HIS A 348 -11.00 14.06 -14.73
CA HIS A 348 -9.96 14.21 -15.73
C HIS A 348 -10.21 15.50 -16.52
N TYR A 349 -9.95 16.63 -15.87
CA TYR A 349 -10.12 17.95 -16.46
C TYR A 349 -8.75 18.58 -16.74
N THR A 350 -8.65 19.31 -17.83
CA THR A 350 -7.48 20.17 -18.08
C THR A 350 -7.68 21.53 -17.41
N LEU A 351 -6.62 22.31 -17.28
CA LEU A 351 -6.75 23.70 -16.81
C LEU A 351 -7.68 24.50 -17.73
N GLU A 352 -7.61 24.23 -19.05
CA GLU A 352 -8.49 24.90 -20.02
C GLU A 352 -9.96 24.57 -19.77
N ASP A 353 -10.29 23.32 -19.46
CA ASP A 353 -11.66 22.91 -19.11
C ASP A 353 -12.18 23.66 -17.88
N LEU A 354 -11.34 23.72 -16.84
CA LEU A 354 -11.69 24.40 -15.58
C LEU A 354 -11.91 25.91 -15.82
N MET A 355 -11.02 26.52 -16.61
CA MET A 355 -11.15 27.95 -16.94
C MET A 355 -12.37 28.23 -17.81
N ALA A 356 -12.61 27.39 -18.84
CA ALA A 356 -13.76 27.60 -19.77
C ALA A 356 -15.09 27.43 -19.03
N SER A 357 -15.13 26.62 -17.98
CA SER A 357 -16.33 26.42 -17.16
C SER A 357 -16.46 27.44 -16.03
N ASN A 358 -15.57 28.42 -15.97
CA ASN A 358 -15.51 29.40 -14.87
C ASN A 358 -15.44 28.71 -13.50
N ALA A 359 -14.65 27.63 -13.39
CA ALA A 359 -14.53 26.87 -12.14
C ALA A 359 -13.78 27.64 -11.05
N PHE A 360 -13.09 28.73 -11.41
CA PHE A 360 -12.27 29.50 -10.46
C PHE A 360 -12.92 30.83 -10.11
N ILE A 361 -12.90 31.15 -8.81
CA ILE A 361 -13.11 32.49 -8.29
C ILE A 361 -11.74 33.01 -7.85
N HIS A 362 -11.32 34.22 -8.34
CA HIS A 362 -9.95 34.69 -8.10
C HIS A 362 -9.85 36.21 -8.06
#